data_17f4e3dde38befa5104630b746a0e28f
#
_entry.id   17f4e3dde38befa5104630b746a0e28f
#
_cell.length_a   1.000
_cell.length_b   1.000
_cell.length_c   1.000
_cell.angle_alpha   90.00
_cell.angle_beta   90.00
_cell.angle_gamma   90.00
#
_symmetry.space_group_name_H-M   'P 1'
#
loop_
_entity.id
_entity.type
_entity.pdbx_description
1 polymer ?
#
loop_
_entity_poly.entity_id
_entity_poly.type
_entity_poly.pdbx_seq_one_letter_code
_entity_poly.pdbx_strand_id
1 'polypeptide(L)'
;MNLAFAVRDRRLTRKGLEPLAADTAGHITFTVDFDAEWTGMVKVVVFENGESRAELLYTGQAEIPAAVLGAGELYVSVNGYRSQGDTVAIVRTVAMARPVVILPAGAAPAGDPTAYTPTLLEQILAAAGEAG
;
A
#
# COMPACT_ATOMS: atom_id res chain seq x y z
N MET A 1 -8.95 7.06 -3.17
CA MET A 1 -8.99 5.62 -3.55
C MET A 1 -8.68 4.78 -2.34
N ASN A 2 -9.41 3.71 -2.14
CA ASN A 2 -9.16 2.80 -1.02
C ASN A 2 -8.94 1.38 -1.54
N LEU A 3 -7.87 0.73 -1.08
CA LEU A 3 -7.64 -0.67 -1.35
C LEU A 3 -8.20 -1.50 -0.20
N ALA A 4 -9.03 -2.45 -0.51
CA ALA A 4 -9.62 -3.33 0.48
C ALA A 4 -8.92 -4.69 0.45
N PHE A 5 -8.38 -5.09 1.59
CA PHE A 5 -7.76 -6.40 1.78
C PHE A 5 -8.60 -7.21 2.76
N ALA A 6 -8.46 -8.50 2.69
CA ALA A 6 -9.11 -9.40 3.63
C ALA A 6 -8.16 -10.52 4.04
N VAL A 7 -8.21 -10.87 5.32
CA VAL A 7 -7.49 -12.05 5.86
C VAL A 7 -8.54 -13.08 6.25
N ARG A 8 -8.51 -14.21 5.56
CA ARG A 8 -9.44 -15.34 5.80
C ARG A 8 -8.65 -16.62 5.70
N ASP A 9 -8.83 -17.49 6.68
CA ASP A 9 -8.17 -18.80 6.70
C ASP A 9 -6.66 -18.70 6.46
N ARG A 10 -6.02 -17.70 7.09
CA ARG A 10 -4.57 -17.45 6.99
C ARG A 10 -4.13 -17.07 5.58
N ARG A 11 -5.00 -16.46 4.81
CA ARG A 11 -4.68 -15.93 3.48
C ARG A 11 -5.00 -14.46 3.43
N LEU A 12 -4.07 -13.70 2.88
CA LEU A 12 -4.26 -12.27 2.63
C LEU A 12 -4.58 -12.08 1.16
N THR A 13 -5.74 -11.50 0.89
CA THR A 13 -6.20 -11.26 -0.47
C THR A 13 -6.61 -9.80 -0.63
N ARG A 14 -6.61 -9.33 -1.85
CA ARG A 14 -7.11 -8.01 -2.21
C ARG A 14 -8.45 -8.15 -2.93
N LYS A 15 -9.39 -7.30 -2.57
CA LYS A 15 -10.66 -7.19 -3.32
C LYS A 15 -10.39 -6.38 -4.57
N GLY A 16 -10.49 -7.01 -5.73
CA GLY A 16 -10.17 -6.38 -7.01
C GLY A 16 -8.77 -6.73 -7.50
N LEU A 17 -8.58 -6.66 -8.80
CA LEU A 17 -7.33 -7.04 -9.45
C LEU A 17 -6.75 -5.91 -10.30
N GLU A 18 -7.37 -4.74 -10.27
CA GLU A 18 -6.95 -3.63 -11.11
C GLU A 18 -5.59 -3.10 -10.68
N PRO A 19 -4.70 -2.80 -11.63
CA PRO A 19 -3.42 -2.20 -11.30
C PRO A 19 -3.61 -0.75 -10.84
N LEU A 20 -2.65 -0.27 -10.07
CA LEU A 20 -2.60 1.12 -9.64
C LEU A 20 -1.74 1.94 -10.59
N ALA A 21 -1.91 3.25 -10.54
CA ALA A 21 -1.03 4.18 -11.23
C ALA A 21 -0.09 4.83 -10.21
N ALA A 22 1.18 4.91 -10.54
CA ALA A 22 2.20 5.41 -9.61
C ALA A 22 2.00 6.88 -9.22
N ASP A 23 1.34 7.68 -10.07
CA ASP A 23 1.10 9.09 -9.80
C ASP A 23 -0.05 9.33 -8.81
N THR A 24 -0.71 8.29 -8.34
CA THR A 24 -1.72 8.42 -7.30
C THR A 24 -1.13 8.36 -5.89
N ALA A 25 0.18 8.33 -5.77
CA ALA A 25 0.88 8.27 -4.49
C ALA A 25 0.40 9.36 -3.52
N GLY A 26 0.29 9.01 -2.24
CA GLY A 26 -0.15 9.93 -1.21
C GLY A 26 -1.67 10.03 -1.04
N HIS A 27 -2.43 9.42 -1.93
CA HIS A 27 -3.89 9.50 -1.90
C HIS A 27 -4.55 8.12 -1.85
N ILE A 28 -3.78 7.08 -1.59
CA ILE A 28 -4.31 5.72 -1.51
C ILE A 28 -4.39 5.31 -0.04
N THR A 29 -5.60 5.03 0.40
CA THR A 29 -5.84 4.46 1.72
C THR A 29 -6.07 2.96 1.60
N PHE A 30 -5.99 2.26 2.71
CA PHE A 30 -6.29 0.84 2.71
C PHE A 30 -7.06 0.44 3.96
N THR A 31 -7.80 -0.63 3.83
CA THR A 31 -8.47 -1.30 4.94
C THR A 31 -8.16 -2.79 4.87
N VAL A 32 -8.10 -3.43 6.02
CA VAL A 32 -7.93 -4.88 6.11
C VAL A 32 -9.05 -5.44 6.97
N ASP A 33 -9.76 -6.40 6.43
CA ASP A 33 -10.81 -7.09 7.15
C ASP A 33 -10.25 -8.41 7.67
N PHE A 34 -10.11 -8.49 8.99
CA PHE A 34 -9.52 -9.66 9.66
C PHE A 34 -10.60 -10.62 10.12
N ASP A 35 -10.34 -11.92 10.02
CA ASP A 35 -11.21 -12.92 10.61
C ASP A 35 -10.98 -13.03 12.12
N ALA A 36 -11.77 -13.88 12.78
CA ALA A 36 -11.77 -13.96 14.24
C ALA A 36 -10.43 -14.45 14.83
N GLU A 37 -9.61 -15.14 14.06
CA GLU A 37 -8.31 -15.63 14.54
C GLU A 37 -7.36 -14.49 14.94
N TRP A 38 -7.61 -13.28 14.43
CA TRP A 38 -6.75 -12.11 14.67
C TRP A 38 -7.23 -11.24 15.81
N THR A 39 -8.33 -11.59 16.44
CA THR A 39 -8.90 -10.81 17.53
C THR A 39 -7.90 -10.70 18.69
N GLY A 40 -7.72 -9.50 19.21
CA GLY A 40 -6.83 -9.25 20.32
C GLY A 40 -5.35 -9.13 19.97
N MET A 41 -5.00 -9.30 18.71
CA MET A 41 -3.62 -9.10 18.27
C MET A 41 -3.37 -7.66 17.84
N VAL A 42 -2.16 -7.18 18.08
CA VAL A 42 -1.66 -5.96 17.45
C VAL A 42 -1.25 -6.33 16.04
N LYS A 43 -1.72 -5.58 15.05
CA LYS A 43 -1.49 -5.90 13.64
C LYS A 43 -0.57 -4.86 13.01
N VAL A 44 0.45 -5.33 12.35
CA VAL A 44 1.39 -4.48 11.60
C VAL A 44 1.31 -4.89 10.14
N VAL A 45 1.01 -3.94 9.27
CA VAL A 45 0.98 -4.16 7.83
C VAL A 45 2.31 -3.74 7.24
N VAL A 46 2.89 -4.60 6.43
CA VAL A 46 4.19 -4.37 5.80
C VAL A 46 4.00 -4.26 4.30
N PHE A 47 4.52 -3.20 3.72
CA PHE A 47 4.53 -2.98 2.28
C PHE A 47 5.97 -3.02 1.77
N GLU A 48 6.17 -3.73 0.68
CA GLU A 48 7.48 -3.80 0.02
C GLU A 48 7.32 -3.61 -1.48
N ASN A 49 8.12 -2.73 -2.04
CA ASN A 49 8.18 -2.48 -3.48
C ASN A 49 9.63 -2.27 -3.88
N GLY A 50 10.23 -3.31 -4.49
CA GLY A 50 11.66 -3.28 -4.78
C GLY A 50 12.46 -3.15 -3.50
N GLU A 51 13.26 -2.11 -3.41
CA GLU A 51 14.07 -1.82 -2.22
C GLU A 51 13.34 -0.97 -1.18
N SER A 52 12.16 -0.45 -1.54
CA SER A 52 11.36 0.36 -0.63
C SER A 52 10.53 -0.52 0.29
N ARG A 53 10.48 -0.15 1.56
CA ARG A 53 9.73 -0.90 2.56
C ARG A 53 9.09 0.06 3.55
N ALA A 54 7.88 -0.25 3.99
CA ALA A 54 7.18 0.52 5.03
C ALA A 54 6.41 -0.43 5.93
N GLU A 55 6.41 -0.12 7.22
CA GLU A 55 5.68 -0.88 8.23
C GLU A 55 4.72 0.08 8.94
N LEU A 56 3.46 -0.34 9.09
CA LEU A 56 2.43 0.49 9.71
C LEU A 56 1.67 -0.30 10.76
N LEU A 57 1.50 0.32 11.93
CA LEU A 57 0.55 -0.20 12.91
C LEU A 57 -0.87 0.00 12.36
N TYR A 58 -1.62 -1.08 12.24
CA TYR A 58 -2.97 -1.01 11.68
C TYR A 58 -4.00 -0.88 12.80
N THR A 59 -4.75 0.21 12.78
CA THR A 59 -5.81 0.49 13.75
C THR A 59 -7.14 0.78 13.08
N GLY A 60 -7.26 0.50 11.81
CA GLY A 60 -8.44 0.78 11.00
C GLY A 60 -7.99 1.20 9.61
N GLN A 61 -8.66 2.15 9.02
CA GLN A 61 -8.22 2.68 7.73
C GLN A 61 -6.93 3.48 7.90
N ALA A 62 -5.99 3.29 7.00
CA ALA A 62 -4.73 4.01 6.99
C ALA A 62 -4.32 4.35 5.56
N GLU A 63 -3.33 5.23 5.44
CA GLU A 63 -2.80 5.65 4.15
C GLU A 63 -1.55 4.84 3.82
N ILE A 64 -1.44 4.41 2.56
CA ILE A 64 -0.23 3.71 2.12
C ILE A 64 0.87 4.74 1.91
N PRO A 65 2.06 4.55 2.51
CA PRO A 65 3.16 5.48 2.35
C PRO A 65 3.57 5.65 0.88
N ALA A 66 3.81 6.89 0.48
CA ALA A 66 4.20 7.20 -0.90
C ALA A 66 5.48 6.48 -1.31
N ALA A 67 6.38 6.22 -0.38
CA ALA A 67 7.67 5.58 -0.67
C ALA A 67 7.54 4.21 -1.32
N VAL A 68 6.43 3.50 -1.09
CA VAL A 68 6.20 2.16 -1.65
C VAL A 68 5.24 2.16 -2.84
N LEU A 69 4.80 3.33 -3.29
CA LEU A 69 3.84 3.48 -4.38
C LEU A 69 4.47 3.81 -5.72
N GLY A 70 5.76 3.64 -5.88
CA GLY A 70 6.42 3.75 -7.18
C GLY A 70 6.01 2.62 -8.11
N ALA A 71 6.28 2.79 -9.41
CA ALA A 71 5.98 1.75 -10.39
C ALA A 71 6.69 0.45 -10.04
N GLY A 72 5.99 -0.67 -10.19
CA GLY A 72 6.54 -1.98 -9.88
C GLY A 72 5.50 -2.91 -9.29
N GLU A 73 5.93 -3.72 -8.34
CA GLU A 73 5.07 -4.69 -7.68
C GLU A 73 5.06 -4.46 -6.18
N LEU A 74 3.88 -4.17 -5.65
CA LEU A 74 3.71 -3.92 -4.23
C LEU A 74 3.31 -5.21 -3.53
N TYR A 75 4.17 -5.70 -2.68
CA TYR A 75 3.91 -6.86 -1.84
C TYR A 75 3.39 -6.42 -0.49
N VAL A 76 2.34 -7.08 -0.02
CA VAL A 76 1.69 -6.76 1.25
C VAL A 76 1.72 -7.99 2.14
N SER A 77 2.09 -7.78 3.39
CA SER A 77 2.03 -8.81 4.41
C SER A 77 1.52 -8.21 5.72
N VAL A 78 1.06 -9.06 6.62
CA VAL A 78 0.57 -8.64 7.93
C VAL A 78 1.17 -9.54 9.00
N ASN A 79 1.69 -8.91 10.04
CA ASN A 79 2.17 -9.61 11.23
C ASN A 79 1.23 -9.34 12.40
N GLY A 80 0.84 -10.38 13.09
CA GLY A 80 0.08 -10.28 14.33
C GLY A 80 0.98 -10.50 15.52
N TYR A 81 0.89 -9.61 16.50
CA TYR A 81 1.72 -9.63 17.70
C TYR A 81 0.85 -9.78 18.94
N ARG A 82 1.38 -10.45 19.94
CA ARG A 82 0.80 -10.48 21.28
C ARG A 82 1.88 -10.12 22.31
N SER A 83 1.47 -9.42 23.34
CA SER A 83 2.39 -9.13 24.43
C SER A 83 2.65 -10.39 25.26
N GLN A 84 3.90 -10.54 25.71
CA GLN A 84 4.32 -11.61 26.60
C GLN A 84 5.12 -10.95 27.74
N GLY A 85 4.41 -10.45 28.74
CA GLY A 85 5.05 -9.69 29.79
C GLY A 85 5.61 -8.37 29.25
N ASP A 86 6.92 -8.18 29.36
CA ASP A 86 7.59 -6.96 28.87
C ASP A 86 8.01 -7.03 27.42
N THR A 87 7.71 -8.14 26.71
CA THR A 87 8.09 -8.33 25.33
C THR A 87 6.87 -8.58 24.47
N VAL A 88 7.06 -8.47 23.14
CA VAL A 88 6.06 -8.87 22.17
C VAL A 88 6.62 -9.97 21.29
N ALA A 89 5.75 -10.86 20.86
CA ALA A 89 6.13 -11.94 19.97
C ALA A 89 5.23 -11.95 18.75
N ILE A 90 5.80 -12.27 17.59
CA ILE A 90 5.02 -12.52 16.39
C ILE A 90 4.34 -13.87 16.58
N VAL A 91 3.01 -13.86 16.55
CA VAL A 91 2.23 -15.11 16.68
C VAL A 91 1.57 -15.52 15.39
N ARG A 92 1.55 -14.64 14.40
CA ARG A 92 0.94 -14.93 13.09
C ARG A 92 1.50 -14.03 12.01
N THR A 93 1.76 -14.59 10.85
CA THR A 93 2.18 -13.83 9.66
C THR A 93 1.43 -14.35 8.44
N VAL A 94 0.91 -13.45 7.63
CA VAL A 94 0.32 -13.78 6.33
C VAL A 94 0.86 -12.82 5.28
N ALA A 95 1.00 -13.30 4.07
CA ALA A 95 1.46 -12.49 2.94
C ALA A 95 0.57 -12.76 1.73
N MET A 96 0.45 -11.76 0.86
CA MET A 96 -0.26 -11.94 -0.39
C MET A 96 0.52 -12.87 -1.32
N ALA A 97 -0.21 -13.77 -1.98
CA ALA A 97 0.39 -14.66 -2.97
C ALA A 97 0.76 -13.90 -4.25
N ARG A 98 0.07 -12.81 -4.54
CA ARG A 98 0.30 -12.00 -5.73
C ARG A 98 0.47 -10.55 -5.35
N PRO A 99 1.44 -9.85 -5.96
CA PRO A 99 1.61 -8.43 -5.68
C PRO A 99 0.51 -7.57 -6.32
N VAL A 100 0.36 -6.36 -5.81
CA VAL A 100 -0.42 -5.33 -6.46
C VAL A 100 0.46 -4.67 -7.52
N VAL A 101 0.03 -4.69 -8.76
CA VAL A 101 0.80 -4.09 -9.85
C VAL A 101 0.60 -2.59 -9.85
N ILE A 102 1.70 -1.85 -9.89
CA ILE A 102 1.68 -0.39 -9.97
C ILE A 102 2.30 -0.01 -11.32
N LEU A 103 1.50 0.59 -12.18
CA LEU A 103 1.94 1.00 -13.50
C LEU A 103 2.73 2.30 -13.41
N PRO A 104 3.65 2.53 -14.36
CA PRO A 104 4.41 3.78 -14.39
C PRO A 104 3.50 5.00 -14.43
N ALA A 105 3.92 6.05 -13.73
CA ALA A 105 3.21 7.32 -13.72
C ALA A 105 3.13 7.89 -15.13
N GLY A 106 2.01 8.58 -15.35
CA GLY A 106 1.81 9.24 -16.61
C GLY A 106 1.43 8.31 -17.73
N ALA A 107 1.29 7.02 -17.50
CA ALA A 107 0.84 6.04 -18.48
C ALA A 107 0.76 6.55 -19.93
N ALA A 108 1.49 7.59 -20.21
CA ALA A 108 1.61 8.13 -21.55
C ALA A 108 2.19 7.01 -22.37
N PRO A 109 1.46 6.50 -23.35
CA PRO A 109 1.89 5.30 -24.06
C PRO A 109 3.25 5.45 -24.70
N ALA A 110 3.66 6.66 -24.91
CA ALA A 110 4.95 6.96 -25.48
C ALA A 110 5.91 7.50 -24.43
N GLY A 111 5.60 7.24 -23.17
CA GLY A 111 6.32 7.66 -21.99
C GLY A 111 7.72 8.17 -22.13
N ASP A 112 7.93 9.18 -22.90
CA ASP A 112 9.17 9.90 -22.83
C ASP A 112 9.05 10.87 -21.65
N PRO A 113 9.75 10.63 -20.55
CA PRO A 113 9.68 11.50 -19.38
C PRO A 113 10.09 12.94 -19.71
N THR A 114 10.79 13.15 -20.81
CA THR A 114 11.14 14.49 -21.25
C THR A 114 10.00 15.20 -21.99
N ALA A 115 8.90 14.51 -22.22
CA ALA A 115 7.75 15.09 -22.86
C ALA A 115 7.00 16.10 -22.01
N TYR A 116 7.22 16.08 -20.69
CA TYR A 116 6.61 17.06 -19.81
C TYR A 116 7.33 18.40 -19.94
N THR A 117 6.64 19.39 -20.45
CA THR A 117 7.18 20.75 -20.46
C THR A 117 7.24 21.29 -19.03
N PRO A 118 8.15 22.20 -18.72
CA PRO A 118 8.16 22.84 -17.41
C PRO A 118 6.81 23.49 -17.06
N THR A 119 6.10 24.03 -18.02
CA THR A 119 4.81 24.64 -17.81
C THR A 119 3.77 23.61 -17.36
N LEU A 120 3.74 22.44 -17.98
CA LEU A 120 2.83 21.37 -17.57
C LEU A 120 3.15 20.89 -16.17
N LEU A 121 4.43 20.72 -15.85
CA LEU A 121 4.83 20.32 -14.52
C LEU A 121 4.38 21.33 -13.46
N GLU A 122 4.53 22.63 -13.75
CA GLU A 122 4.05 23.70 -12.87
C GLU A 122 2.54 23.63 -12.66
N GLN A 123 1.78 23.36 -13.71
CA GLN A 123 0.34 23.19 -13.62
C GLN A 123 -0.05 22.00 -12.75
N ILE A 124 0.65 20.88 -12.90
CA ILE A 124 0.40 19.70 -12.08
C ILE A 124 0.68 20.00 -10.62
N LEU A 125 1.79 20.65 -10.32
CA LEU A 125 2.15 21.01 -8.96
C LEU A 125 1.17 21.99 -8.34
N ALA A 126 0.71 22.96 -9.11
CA ALA A 126 -0.30 23.92 -8.66
C ALA A 126 -1.63 23.22 -8.36
N ALA A 127 -2.08 22.35 -9.23
CA ALA A 127 -3.31 21.59 -9.03
C ALA A 127 -3.22 20.69 -7.80
N ALA A 128 -2.09 20.03 -7.59
CA ALA A 128 -1.87 19.21 -6.42
C ALA A 128 -1.88 20.05 -5.13
N GLY A 129 -1.29 21.24 -5.18
CA GLY A 129 -1.31 22.15 -4.04
C GLY A 129 -2.71 22.66 -3.71
N GLU A 130 -3.53 22.94 -4.70
CA GLU A 130 -4.91 23.37 -4.50
C GLU A 130 -5.81 22.25 -4.01
N ALA A 131 -5.52 21.04 -4.39
CA ALA A 131 -6.30 19.87 -3.97
C ALA A 131 -5.93 19.37 -2.57
N GLY A 132 -4.80 19.81 -2.07
CA GLY A 132 -4.28 19.38 -0.78
C GLY A 132 -4.96 19.98 0.43
#